data_ed8b307b46ffb9d63c49745fe52a9d92
#
_entry.id   ed8b307b46ffb9d63c49745fe52a9d92
#
_cell.length_a   1.000
_cell.length_b   1.000
_cell.length_c   1.000
_cell.angle_alpha   90.00
_cell.angle_beta   90.00
_cell.angle_gamma   90.00
#
_symmetry.space_group_name_H-M   'P 1'
#
loop_
_entity.id
_entity.type
_entity.pdbx_description
1 polymer ?
#
loop_
_entity_poly.entity_id
_entity_poly.type
_entity_poly.pdbx_seq_one_letter_code
_entity_poly.pdbx_strand_id
1 'polypeptide(L)'
;MKIKKGDQVVVLTGKDKSKRGTVLRVLRDEGKVIIENINMVKRHTRGNPQRGTAGGIVEKEMPIAVSNVAIWNPVTSKADRISYKNLEDGRKVRYFRSNKEVIDI
;
A
#
# COMPACT_ATOMS: atom_id res chain seq x y z
N MET A 1 -12.77 0.70 2.28
CA MET A 1 -11.35 0.72 2.67
C MET A 1 -10.82 2.15 2.57
N LYS A 2 -10.15 2.62 3.60
CA LYS A 2 -9.67 4.01 3.66
C LYS A 2 -8.39 4.25 2.87
N ILE A 3 -7.58 3.21 2.65
CA ILE A 3 -6.35 3.27 1.85
C ILE A 3 -6.71 3.15 0.37
N LYS A 4 -6.08 3.96 -0.46
CA LYS A 4 -6.30 3.98 -1.91
C LYS A 4 -5.01 3.80 -2.67
N LYS A 5 -5.11 3.40 -3.95
CA LYS A 5 -3.98 3.35 -4.87
C LYS A 5 -3.29 4.72 -4.93
N GLY A 6 -1.97 4.71 -4.87
CA GLY A 6 -1.16 5.92 -4.88
C GLY A 6 -0.82 6.49 -3.51
N ASP A 7 -1.47 5.99 -2.45
CA ASP A 7 -1.17 6.45 -1.10
C ASP A 7 0.23 6.02 -0.65
N GLN A 8 0.88 6.89 0.09
CA GLN A 8 2.11 6.54 0.81
C GLN A 8 1.73 5.92 2.15
N VAL A 9 2.24 4.73 2.40
CA VAL A 9 1.92 3.97 3.60
C VAL A 9 3.18 3.45 4.27
N VAL A 10 3.06 3.07 5.53
CA VAL A 10 4.12 2.47 6.32
C VAL A 10 3.63 1.15 6.90
N VAL A 11 4.50 0.15 6.89
CA VAL A 11 4.19 -1.18 7.43
C VAL A 11 4.37 -1.16 8.95
N LEU A 12 3.36 -1.66 9.65
CA LEU A 12 3.31 -1.64 11.11
C LEU A 12 3.89 -2.88 11.76
N THR A 13 3.81 -4.03 11.09
CA THR A 13 4.21 -5.32 11.66
C THR A 13 4.88 -6.21 10.61
N GLY A 14 5.58 -7.24 11.06
CA GLY A 14 6.16 -8.26 10.22
C GLY A 14 7.58 -7.94 9.76
N LYS A 15 8.04 -8.69 8.76
CA LYS A 15 9.42 -8.57 8.25
C LYS A 15 9.77 -7.21 7.68
N ASP A 16 8.77 -6.48 7.18
CA ASP A 16 8.95 -5.18 6.55
C ASP A 16 8.54 -4.02 7.46
N LYS A 17 8.41 -4.27 8.77
CA LYS A 17 8.04 -3.24 9.74
C LYS A 17 8.88 -1.98 9.56
N SER A 18 8.21 -0.84 9.60
CA SER A 18 8.77 0.51 9.44
C SER A 18 9.18 0.88 8.02
N LYS A 19 9.07 -0.03 7.05
CA LYS A 19 9.28 0.31 5.64
C LYS A 19 8.08 1.08 5.10
N ARG A 20 8.36 2.02 4.20
CA ARG A 20 7.35 2.83 3.52
C ARG A 20 7.30 2.48 2.05
N GLY A 21 6.15 2.67 1.44
CA GLY A 21 5.99 2.46 0.02
C GLY A 21 4.70 3.07 -0.50
N THR A 22 4.56 3.03 -1.81
CA THR A 22 3.36 3.50 -2.51
C THR A 22 2.43 2.33 -2.78
N VAL A 23 1.15 2.51 -2.50
CA VAL A 23 0.13 1.50 -2.82
C VAL A 23 -0.02 1.39 -4.33
N LEU A 24 0.26 0.21 -4.87
CA LEU A 24 0.12 -0.08 -6.29
C LEU A 24 -1.28 -0.58 -6.63
N ARG A 25 -1.90 -1.32 -5.73
CA ARG A 25 -3.20 -1.94 -5.96
C ARG A 25 -3.93 -2.20 -4.64
N VAL A 26 -5.24 -2.05 -4.67
CA VAL A 26 -6.11 -2.34 -3.53
C VAL A 26 -6.99 -3.54 -3.88
N LEU A 27 -6.95 -4.56 -3.02
CA LEU A 27 -7.75 -5.78 -3.14
C LEU A 27 -8.86 -5.73 -2.08
N ARG A 28 -9.93 -5.03 -2.38
CA ARG A 28 -10.99 -4.73 -1.41
C ARG A 28 -11.65 -5.99 -0.85
N ASP A 29 -11.96 -6.95 -1.69
CA ASP A 29 -12.65 -8.18 -1.29
C ASP A 29 -11.80 -9.01 -0.32
N GLU A 30 -10.49 -8.89 -0.40
CA GLU A 30 -9.55 -9.62 0.45
C GLU A 30 -9.09 -8.80 1.66
N GLY A 31 -9.39 -7.51 1.69
CA GLY A 31 -8.88 -6.61 2.73
C GLY A 31 -7.36 -6.46 2.68
N LYS A 32 -6.77 -6.50 1.48
CA LYS A 32 -5.32 -6.47 1.28
C LYS A 32 -4.92 -5.39 0.29
N VAL A 33 -3.66 -5.01 0.35
CA VAL A 33 -3.06 -4.04 -0.58
C VAL A 33 -1.72 -4.56 -1.06
N ILE A 34 -1.35 -4.18 -2.27
CA ILE A 34 -0.02 -4.44 -2.84
C ILE A 34 0.74 -3.13 -2.80
N ILE A 35 1.92 -3.15 -2.20
CA ILE A 35 2.74 -1.96 -1.98
C ILE A 35 4.08 -2.17 -2.67
N GLU A 36 4.55 -1.15 -3.35
CA GLU A 36 5.82 -1.18 -4.08
C GLU A 36 6.98 -1.57 -3.15
N ASN A 37 7.75 -2.57 -3.55
CA ASN A 37 8.92 -3.10 -2.83
C ASN A 37 8.65 -3.62 -1.41
N ILE A 38 7.39 -3.88 -1.07
CA ILE A 38 6.98 -4.41 0.24
C ILE A 38 6.46 -5.83 0.07
N ASN A 39 6.75 -6.67 1.05
CA ASN A 39 6.32 -8.09 1.08
C ASN A 39 6.77 -8.85 -0.17
N MET A 40 8.02 -8.60 -0.57
CA MET A 40 8.61 -9.22 -1.74
C MET A 40 8.83 -10.72 -1.53
N VAL A 41 8.50 -11.50 -2.53
CA VAL A 41 8.82 -12.93 -2.57
C VAL A 41 9.57 -13.25 -3.85
N LYS A 42 10.45 -14.25 -3.76
CA LYS A 42 11.16 -14.78 -4.92
C LYS A 42 10.44 -16.02 -5.41
N ARG A 43 10.14 -16.07 -6.69
CA ARG A 43 9.54 -17.23 -7.33
C ARG A 43 10.47 -17.79 -8.40
N HIS A 44 10.60 -19.12 -8.40
CA HIS A 44 11.24 -19.80 -9.51
C HIS A 44 10.23 -19.93 -10.63
N THR A 45 10.60 -19.45 -11.81
CA THR A 45 9.79 -19.63 -13.02
C THR A 45 10.41 -20.73 -13.86
N ARG A 46 9.56 -21.61 -14.45
CA ARG A 46 10.03 -22.60 -15.40
C ARG A 46 10.18 -21.97 -16.78
N GLY A 47 11.32 -22.26 -17.42
CA GLY A 47 11.47 -21.93 -18.82
C GLY A 47 10.50 -22.76 -19.68
N ASN A 48 10.17 -22.25 -20.86
CA ASN A 48 9.39 -22.98 -21.85
C ASN A 48 10.24 -23.16 -23.10
N PRO A 49 10.79 -24.37 -23.33
CA PRO A 49 11.67 -24.62 -24.48
C PRO A 49 10.99 -24.36 -25.83
N GLN A 50 9.69 -24.59 -25.91
CA GLN A 50 8.91 -24.37 -27.14
C GLN A 50 8.76 -22.88 -27.47
N ARG A 51 8.76 -22.04 -26.46
CA ARG A 51 8.66 -20.58 -26.63
C ARG A 51 10.02 -19.88 -26.55
N GLY A 52 11.07 -20.64 -26.31
CA GLY A 52 12.40 -20.07 -26.17
C GLY A 52 12.60 -19.23 -24.91
N THR A 53 11.73 -19.37 -23.91
CA THR A 53 11.85 -18.64 -22.66
C THR A 53 12.74 -19.38 -21.68
N ALA A 54 13.65 -18.66 -21.02
CA ALA A 54 14.48 -19.24 -19.98
C ALA A 54 13.76 -19.16 -18.62
N GLY A 55 13.96 -20.16 -17.77
CA GLY A 55 13.55 -20.11 -16.39
C GLY A 55 14.42 -19.15 -15.58
N GLY A 56 13.94 -18.72 -14.43
CA GLY A 56 14.70 -17.83 -13.56
C GLY A 56 14.02 -17.59 -12.23
N ILE A 57 14.60 -16.66 -11.46
CA ILE A 57 14.03 -16.21 -10.21
C ILE A 57 13.43 -14.82 -10.46
N VAL A 58 12.13 -14.67 -10.15
CA VAL A 58 11.41 -13.41 -10.29
C VAL A 58 11.00 -12.93 -8.92
N GLU A 59 11.31 -11.68 -8.62
CA GLU A 59 10.81 -11.02 -7.41
C GLU A 59 9.45 -10.41 -7.69
N LYS A 60 8.51 -10.62 -6.77
CA LYS A 60 7.13 -10.16 -6.90
C LYS A 60 6.62 -9.65 -5.58
N GLU A 61 5.90 -8.53 -5.63
CA GLU A 61 5.19 -8.00 -4.46
C GLU A 61 3.96 -8.86 -4.19
N MET A 62 3.81 -9.28 -2.94
CA MET A 62 2.63 -10.03 -2.49
C MET A 62 1.71 -9.11 -1.70
N PRO A 63 0.39 -9.38 -1.72
CA PRO A 63 -0.55 -8.61 -0.91
C PRO A 63 -0.25 -8.69 0.58
N ILE A 64 -0.47 -7.56 1.27
CA ILE A 64 -0.36 -7.47 2.72
C ILE A 64 -1.70 -7.00 3.28
N ALA A 65 -2.09 -7.51 4.45
CA ALA A 65 -3.34 -7.13 5.09
C ALA A 65 -3.36 -5.63 5.38
N VAL A 66 -4.47 -4.97 5.06
CA VAL A 66 -4.61 -3.52 5.26
C VAL A 66 -4.49 -3.12 6.73
N SER A 67 -4.84 -4.03 7.64
CA SER A 67 -4.68 -3.80 9.09
C SER A 67 -3.22 -3.71 9.53
N ASN A 68 -2.29 -4.18 8.70
CA ASN A 68 -0.86 -4.16 8.99
C ASN A 68 -0.14 -2.94 8.42
N VAL A 69 -0.87 -2.01 7.82
CA VAL A 69 -0.32 -0.78 7.27
C VAL A 69 -1.10 0.43 7.77
N ALA A 70 -0.44 1.58 7.75
CA ALA A 70 -1.05 2.86 8.07
C ALA A 70 -0.61 3.89 7.05
N ILE A 71 -1.41 4.95 6.88
CA ILE A 71 -1.02 6.04 6.01
C ILE A 71 0.20 6.77 6.59
N TRP A 72 1.10 7.17 5.73
CA TRP A 72 2.26 7.96 6.12
C TRP A 72 1.90 9.44 6.09
N ASN A 73 2.12 10.14 7.21
CA ASN A 73 1.93 11.58 7.28
C ASN A 73 3.30 12.27 7.13
N PRO A 74 3.56 12.93 5.98
CA PRO A 74 4.86 13.55 5.73
C PRO A 74 5.15 14.74 6.63
N VAL A 75 4.13 15.42 7.15
CA VAL A 75 4.30 16.58 8.03
C VAL A 75 4.79 16.15 9.40
N THR A 76 4.20 15.10 9.97
CA THR A 76 4.60 14.59 11.28
C THR A 76 5.69 13.53 11.19
N SER A 77 5.98 13.04 9.99
CA SER A 77 6.93 11.93 9.74
C SER A 77 6.59 10.69 10.56
N LYS A 78 5.33 10.34 10.62
CA LYS A 78 4.81 9.19 11.38
C LYS A 78 3.67 8.51 10.65
N ALA A 79 3.40 7.27 11.07
CA ALA A 79 2.16 6.58 10.72
C ALA A 79 0.97 7.35 11.32
N ASP A 80 -0.11 7.41 10.57
CA ASP A 80 -1.30 8.13 10.99
C ASP A 80 -2.55 7.32 10.68
N ARG A 81 -3.67 7.81 11.12
CA ARG A 81 -4.99 7.27 10.81
C ARG A 81 -5.72 8.22 9.88
N ILE A 82 -6.64 7.65 9.12
CA ILE A 82 -7.46 8.38 8.17
C ILE A 82 -8.85 8.57 8.75
N SER A 83 -9.36 9.78 8.68
CA SER A 83 -10.76 10.11 8.92
C SER A 83 -11.34 10.80 7.72
N TYR A 84 -12.66 10.87 7.64
CA TYR A 84 -13.38 11.51 6.55
C TYR A 84 -14.09 12.76 7.04
N LYS A 85 -14.18 13.75 6.18
CA LYS A 85 -15.04 14.91 6.39
C LYS A 85 -15.69 15.35 5.09
N ASN A 86 -16.85 16.01 5.21
CA ASN A 86 -17.53 16.60 4.06
C ASN A 86 -17.10 18.06 3.94
N LEU A 87 -16.75 18.45 2.72
CA LEU A 87 -16.48 19.85 2.40
C LEU A 87 -17.80 20.60 2.14
N GLU A 88 -17.74 21.92 2.14
CA GLU A 88 -18.91 22.78 1.90
C GLU A 88 -19.59 22.50 0.54
N ASP A 89 -18.81 22.10 -0.46
CA ASP A 89 -19.31 21.75 -1.79
C ASP A 89 -19.91 20.32 -1.87
N GLY A 90 -19.98 19.63 -0.75
CA GLY A 90 -20.55 18.28 -0.68
C GLY A 90 -19.58 17.14 -0.93
N ARG A 91 -18.35 17.43 -1.27
CA ARG A 91 -17.34 16.38 -1.47
C ARG A 91 -16.88 15.79 -0.14
N LYS A 92 -16.69 14.47 -0.13
CA LYS A 92 -16.12 13.75 1.01
C LYS A 92 -14.63 13.57 0.78
N VAL A 93 -13.82 14.05 1.71
CA VAL A 93 -12.35 13.95 1.63
C VAL A 93 -11.78 13.22 2.83
N ARG A 94 -10.60 12.64 2.62
CA ARG A 94 -9.84 12.02 3.69
C ARG A 94 -8.90 13.06 4.32
N TYR A 95 -8.69 12.95 5.61
CA TYR A 95 -7.73 13.80 6.31
C TYR A 95 -6.93 13.01 7.34
N PHE A 96 -5.72 13.48 7.63
CA PHE A 96 -4.89 12.90 8.68
C PHE A 96 -5.46 13.26 10.04
N ARG A 97 -5.65 12.24 10.87
CA ARG A 97 -6.28 12.41 12.16
C ARG A 97 -5.49 13.26 13.13
N SER A 98 -4.14 13.17 13.06
CA SER A 98 -3.24 13.86 14.00
C SER A 98 -3.19 15.36 13.81
N ASN A 99 -3.10 15.84 12.57
CA ASN A 99 -2.98 17.27 12.26
C ASN A 99 -4.15 17.84 11.47
N LYS A 100 -5.13 17.00 11.12
CA LYS A 100 -6.34 17.37 10.39
C LYS A 100 -6.10 17.93 8.99
N GLU A 101 -4.94 17.71 8.42
CA GLU A 101 -4.66 18.10 7.04
C GLU A 101 -5.36 17.16 6.06
N VAL A 102 -5.90 17.74 4.99
CA VAL A 102 -6.60 16.99 3.94
C VAL A 102 -5.59 16.19 3.12
N ILE A 103 -5.89 14.91 2.91
CA ILE A 103 -5.06 14.01 2.09
C ILE A 103 -5.42 14.18 0.61
N ASP A 104 -6.70 14.25 0.30
CA ASP A 104 -7.22 14.36 -1.06
C ASP A 104 -7.49 15.84 -1.36
N ILE A 105 -6.68 16.42 -2.18
CA ILE A 105 -6.85 17.81 -2.59
C ILE A 105 -7.43 17.86 -4.00
#